data_cde838104fff2281cc0bfef8bb54dcc3
#
_entry.id   cde838104fff2281cc0bfef8bb54dcc3
#
_cell.length_a   1.000
_cell.length_b   1.000
_cell.length_c   1.000
_cell.angle_alpha   90.00
_cell.angle_beta   90.00
_cell.angle_gamma   90.00
#
_symmetry.space_group_name_H-M   'P 1'
#
loop_
_entity.id
_entity.type
_entity.pdbx_description
1 polymer ?
#
loop_
_entity_poly.entity_id
_entity_poly.type
_entity_poly.pdbx_seq_one_letter_code
_entity_poly.pdbx_strand_id
1 'polypeptide(L)'
;MGVISISTHFISARWKEVHYEVKDSLATLCGNPVCWNQSNQVSADTIRMYFKNNELDYIHGFGNTIAIKQEGELEYDQLAGKEMFAYIRDGEMYLVDVQGNAETIFFPREEDGSYLGVNKTQSSFVKVYLREQTIDHVVFTSATTGVMIPMSKATEEDKFLPTFFWASAERPLKPGDVFLNPERTPRPNAQAISAVEETDKDPAEQLHNNKILLPNTNK
;
A
#
# COMPACT_ATOMS: atom_id res chain seq x y z
N MET A 1 12.16 -1.86 16.09
CA MET A 1 11.41 -2.65 15.11
C MET A 1 10.74 -3.80 15.85
N GLY A 2 9.50 -4.09 15.59
CA GLY A 2 8.78 -5.12 16.32
C GLY A 2 7.71 -5.80 15.46
N VAL A 3 7.26 -6.97 15.90
CA VAL A 3 6.10 -7.66 15.34
C VAL A 3 5.03 -7.68 16.40
N ILE A 4 3.84 -7.18 16.09
CA ILE A 4 2.66 -7.39 16.90
C ILE A 4 1.92 -8.58 16.26
N SER A 5 1.88 -9.71 16.96
CA SER A 5 1.04 -10.85 16.59
C SER A 5 -0.30 -10.68 17.31
N ILE A 6 -1.36 -10.44 16.55
CA ILE A 6 -2.73 -10.39 17.04
C ILE A 6 -3.38 -11.73 16.70
N SER A 7 -4.04 -12.35 17.65
CA SER A 7 -4.28 -13.79 17.81
C SER A 7 -5.03 -14.56 16.70
N THR A 8 -5.52 -13.93 15.65
CA THR A 8 -6.24 -14.65 14.58
C THR A 8 -5.78 -14.29 13.17
N HIS A 9 -5.19 -13.11 12.98
CA HIS A 9 -4.65 -12.69 11.69
C HIS A 9 -3.28 -12.06 11.91
N PHE A 10 -2.26 -12.63 11.28
CA PHE A 10 -0.88 -12.17 11.41
C PHE A 10 -0.74 -10.77 10.79
N ILE A 11 -0.61 -9.75 11.64
CA ILE A 11 -0.23 -8.40 11.22
C ILE A 11 1.26 -8.25 11.53
N SER A 12 2.07 -8.04 10.52
CA SER A 12 3.45 -7.63 10.68
C SER A 12 3.56 -6.11 10.55
N ALA A 13 4.41 -5.48 11.32
CA ALA A 13 4.59 -4.04 11.27
C ALA A 13 6.06 -3.65 11.44
N ARG A 14 6.45 -2.53 10.82
CA ARG A 14 7.72 -1.86 11.01
C ARG A 14 7.46 -0.44 11.54
N TRP A 15 8.22 -0.03 12.53
CA TRP A 15 8.15 1.30 13.13
C TRP A 15 9.51 1.75 13.64
N LYS A 16 9.66 3.04 13.92
CA LYS A 16 10.87 3.58 14.59
C LYS A 16 10.75 3.48 16.09
N GLU A 17 9.61 3.88 16.63
CA GLU A 17 9.31 3.91 18.06
C GLU A 17 7.89 3.38 18.28
N VAL A 18 7.69 2.68 19.42
CA VAL A 18 6.38 2.21 19.87
C VAL A 18 6.17 2.65 21.31
N HIS A 19 4.98 3.19 21.58
CA HIS A 19 4.52 3.54 22.93
C HIS A 19 3.28 2.72 23.22
N TYR A 20 3.29 1.99 24.34
CA TYR A 20 2.14 1.20 24.77
C TYR A 20 1.61 1.74 26.10
N GLU A 21 0.37 2.18 26.10
CA GLU A 21 -0.34 2.72 27.25
C GLU A 21 -1.30 1.65 27.78
N VAL A 22 -0.87 0.91 28.81
CA VAL A 22 -1.63 -0.22 29.38
C VAL A 22 -3.01 0.21 29.87
N LYS A 23 -3.10 1.39 30.49
CA LYS A 23 -4.35 1.92 31.05
C LYS A 23 -5.41 2.16 29.99
N ASP A 24 -4.99 2.65 28.81
CA ASP A 24 -5.89 3.02 27.73
C ASP A 24 -5.95 1.92 26.65
N SER A 25 -5.24 0.80 26.85
CA SER A 25 -5.15 -0.30 25.88
C SER A 25 -4.81 0.20 24.46
N LEU A 26 -3.79 1.07 24.38
CA LEU A 26 -3.40 1.79 23.18
C LEU A 26 -1.93 1.51 22.85
N ALA A 27 -1.68 1.10 21.62
CA ALA A 27 -0.33 1.06 21.06
C ALA A 27 -0.17 2.15 20.00
N THR A 28 0.84 3.01 20.13
CA THR A 28 1.17 4.07 19.18
C THR A 28 2.48 3.73 18.49
N LEU A 29 2.43 3.57 17.18
CA LEU A 29 3.58 3.33 16.30
C LEU A 29 3.99 4.65 15.66
N CYS A 30 5.23 5.08 15.87
CA CYS A 30 5.75 6.34 15.37
C CYS A 30 6.86 6.14 14.33
N GLY A 31 7.07 7.17 13.52
CA GLY A 31 8.20 7.24 12.60
C GLY A 31 7.94 6.54 11.27
N ASN A 32 6.83 6.86 10.63
CA ASN A 32 6.34 6.32 9.36
C ASN A 32 6.20 4.78 9.44
N PRO A 33 5.35 4.29 10.34
CA PRO A 33 5.09 2.87 10.46
C PRO A 33 4.48 2.30 9.17
N VAL A 34 4.79 1.04 8.92
CA VAL A 34 4.18 0.25 7.86
C VAL A 34 3.65 -1.04 8.48
N CYS A 35 2.39 -1.34 8.24
CA CYS A 35 1.73 -2.56 8.67
C CYS A 35 1.34 -3.39 7.46
N TRP A 36 1.48 -4.70 7.53
CA TRP A 36 1.10 -5.64 6.47
C TRP A 36 0.17 -6.72 7.00
N ASN A 37 -0.82 -7.04 6.19
CA ASN A 37 -1.68 -8.20 6.37
C ASN A 37 -1.97 -8.82 5.01
N GLN A 38 -1.55 -10.07 4.77
CA GLN A 38 -1.68 -10.74 3.47
C GLN A 38 -1.12 -9.87 2.32
N SER A 39 -1.91 -9.54 1.30
CA SER A 39 -1.56 -8.67 0.19
C SER A 39 -1.79 -7.17 0.47
N ASN A 40 -2.11 -6.81 1.70
CA ASN A 40 -2.42 -5.43 2.08
C ASN A 40 -1.26 -4.79 2.84
N GLN A 41 -1.03 -3.52 2.56
CA GLN A 41 -0.11 -2.65 3.28
C GLN A 41 -0.83 -1.38 3.71
N VAL A 42 -0.61 -0.95 4.94
CA VAL A 42 -1.07 0.36 5.44
C VAL A 42 0.12 1.11 6.01
N SER A 43 0.27 2.37 5.65
CA SER A 43 1.29 3.25 6.21
C SER A 43 0.72 4.64 6.52
N ALA A 44 1.36 5.32 7.47
CA ALA A 44 1.02 6.67 7.91
C ALA A 44 2.25 7.33 8.56
N ASP A 45 2.17 8.60 8.95
CA ASP A 45 3.21 9.23 9.78
C ASP A 45 3.19 8.63 11.19
N THR A 46 1.99 8.33 11.68
CA THR A 46 1.75 7.63 12.97
C THR A 46 0.54 6.71 12.83
N ILE A 47 0.61 5.54 13.47
CA ILE A 47 -0.51 4.58 13.56
C ILE A 47 -0.80 4.31 15.03
N ARG A 48 -2.06 4.44 15.43
CA ARG A 48 -2.58 4.04 16.74
C ARG A 48 -3.43 2.80 16.60
N MET A 49 -3.22 1.84 17.48
CA MET A 49 -3.98 0.59 17.58
C MET A 49 -4.72 0.58 18.90
N TYR A 50 -6.01 0.53 18.85
CA TYR A 50 -6.89 0.53 20.04
C TYR A 50 -7.38 -0.89 20.30
N PHE A 51 -7.22 -1.34 21.54
CA PHE A 51 -7.60 -2.68 21.95
C PHE A 51 -8.79 -2.62 22.92
N LYS A 52 -9.70 -3.57 22.78
CA LYS A 52 -10.82 -3.78 23.68
C LYS A 52 -10.87 -5.27 24.04
N ASN A 53 -10.90 -5.57 25.33
CA ASN A 53 -10.88 -6.96 25.84
C ASN A 53 -9.68 -7.78 25.28
N ASN A 54 -8.52 -7.17 25.11
CA ASN A 54 -7.31 -7.74 24.48
C ASN A 54 -7.44 -8.08 22.97
N GLU A 55 -8.49 -7.63 22.33
CA GLU A 55 -8.66 -7.76 20.89
C GLU A 55 -8.52 -6.39 20.22
N LEU A 56 -8.02 -6.37 18.98
CA LEU A 56 -7.90 -5.14 18.20
C LEU A 56 -9.31 -4.66 17.78
N ASP A 57 -9.67 -3.47 18.22
CA ASP A 57 -10.98 -2.86 17.95
C ASP A 57 -10.93 -1.99 16.69
N TYR A 58 -9.97 -1.06 16.64
CA TYR A 58 -9.72 -0.28 15.43
C TYR A 58 -8.29 0.24 15.36
N ILE A 59 -7.88 0.58 14.15
CA ILE A 59 -6.61 1.21 13.83
C ILE A 59 -6.91 2.63 13.34
N HIS A 60 -6.15 3.60 13.83
CA HIS A 60 -6.19 4.98 13.39
C HIS A 60 -4.83 5.41 12.86
N GLY A 61 -4.73 5.59 11.55
CA GLY A 61 -3.59 6.20 10.88
C GLY A 61 -3.82 7.69 10.69
N PHE A 62 -2.80 8.50 10.93
CA PHE A 62 -2.89 9.93 10.66
C PHE A 62 -1.57 10.50 10.14
N GLY A 63 -1.70 11.53 9.28
CA GLY A 63 -0.62 12.08 8.48
C GLY A 63 -0.20 11.15 7.34
N ASN A 64 -0.39 11.59 6.09
CA ASN A 64 0.01 10.85 4.88
C ASN A 64 -0.41 9.37 4.89
N THR A 65 -1.68 9.11 5.23
CA THR A 65 -2.17 7.73 5.30
C THR A 65 -2.37 7.15 3.91
N ILE A 66 -1.93 5.91 3.71
CA ILE A 66 -2.23 5.16 2.50
C ILE A 66 -2.39 3.68 2.82
N ALA A 67 -3.48 3.10 2.29
CA ALA A 67 -3.70 1.67 2.22
C ALA A 67 -3.50 1.21 0.78
N ILE A 68 -2.78 0.10 0.60
CA ILE A 68 -2.44 -0.46 -0.71
C ILE A 68 -2.76 -1.94 -0.68
N LYS A 69 -3.44 -2.44 -1.71
CA LYS A 69 -3.67 -3.85 -1.95
C LYS A 69 -3.07 -4.25 -3.29
N GLN A 70 -2.21 -5.24 -3.30
CA GLN A 70 -1.68 -5.78 -4.54
C GLN A 70 -2.73 -6.67 -5.21
N GLU A 71 -3.15 -6.33 -6.41
CA GLU A 71 -4.12 -7.06 -7.23
C GLU A 71 -3.47 -7.84 -8.37
N GLY A 72 -2.34 -7.37 -8.89
CA GLY A 72 -1.56 -7.97 -9.96
C GLY A 72 -0.07 -7.75 -9.75
N GLU A 73 0.73 -7.90 -10.80
CA GLU A 73 2.17 -7.63 -10.74
C GLU A 73 2.46 -6.14 -10.58
N LEU A 74 1.74 -5.30 -11.33
CA LEU A 74 1.89 -3.84 -11.35
C LEU A 74 0.58 -3.10 -11.00
N GLU A 75 -0.48 -3.83 -10.70
CA GLU A 75 -1.79 -3.27 -10.36
C GLU A 75 -1.98 -3.28 -8.85
N TYR A 76 -2.15 -2.09 -8.29
CA TYR A 76 -2.31 -1.86 -6.87
C TYR A 76 -3.53 -0.98 -6.61
N ASP A 77 -4.53 -1.51 -5.95
CA ASP A 77 -5.61 -0.68 -5.41
C ASP A 77 -5.06 0.17 -4.28
N GLN A 78 -5.37 1.47 -4.32
CA GLN A 78 -4.80 2.46 -3.41
C GLN A 78 -5.90 3.34 -2.84
N LEU A 79 -5.80 3.62 -1.56
CA LEU A 79 -6.71 4.50 -0.83
C LEU A 79 -5.88 5.37 0.11
N ALA A 80 -5.86 6.68 -0.12
CA ALA A 80 -5.07 7.63 0.67
C ALA A 80 -5.93 8.76 1.23
N GLY A 81 -5.44 9.42 2.29
CA GLY A 81 -6.07 10.59 2.89
C GLY A 81 -5.29 11.14 4.07
N LYS A 82 -5.84 12.13 4.76
CA LYS A 82 -5.20 12.70 5.96
C LYS A 82 -5.29 11.79 7.15
N GLU A 83 -6.46 11.18 7.36
CA GLU A 83 -6.75 10.24 8.44
C GLU A 83 -7.46 9.01 7.89
N MET A 84 -7.16 7.87 8.47
CA MET A 84 -7.77 6.59 8.10
C MET A 84 -8.09 5.79 9.35
N PHE A 85 -9.34 5.37 9.46
CA PHE A 85 -9.82 4.49 10.52
C PHE A 85 -10.16 3.13 9.90
N ALA A 86 -9.56 2.07 10.40
CA ALA A 86 -9.90 0.70 10.03
C ALA A 86 -10.53 -0.01 11.22
N TYR A 87 -11.81 -0.30 11.12
CA TYR A 87 -12.61 -0.92 12.20
C TYR A 87 -12.64 -2.42 12.05
N ILE A 88 -12.40 -3.10 13.16
CA ILE A 88 -12.31 -4.56 13.26
C ILE A 88 -13.44 -5.08 14.17
N ARG A 89 -14.04 -6.18 13.77
CA ARG A 89 -15.04 -6.93 14.54
C ARG A 89 -14.79 -8.41 14.34
N ASP A 90 -14.76 -9.17 15.44
CA ASP A 90 -14.50 -10.61 15.44
C ASP A 90 -13.21 -10.99 14.69
N GLY A 91 -12.19 -10.10 14.77
CA GLY A 91 -10.89 -10.27 14.09
C GLY A 91 -10.89 -9.91 12.61
N GLU A 92 -12.00 -9.47 12.03
CA GLU A 92 -12.13 -9.10 10.63
C GLU A 92 -12.39 -7.60 10.46
N MET A 93 -11.72 -7.01 9.46
CA MET A 93 -11.96 -5.62 9.09
C MET A 93 -13.28 -5.52 8.32
N TYR A 94 -14.20 -4.69 8.79
CA TYR A 94 -15.51 -4.51 8.16
C TYR A 94 -15.74 -3.12 7.59
N LEU A 95 -14.95 -2.12 8.00
CA LEU A 95 -15.07 -0.74 7.53
C LEU A 95 -13.72 -0.05 7.56
N VAL A 96 -13.39 0.62 6.46
CA VAL A 96 -12.32 1.62 6.39
C VAL A 96 -12.94 2.97 6.11
N ASP A 97 -12.70 3.96 6.98
CA ASP A 97 -13.20 5.34 6.86
C ASP A 97 -12.00 6.27 6.64
N VAL A 98 -11.93 6.91 5.47
CA VAL A 98 -10.86 7.84 5.12
C VAL A 98 -11.39 9.26 5.10
N GLN A 99 -10.69 10.13 5.79
CA GLN A 99 -11.10 11.50 6.04
C GLN A 99 -10.04 12.51 5.58
N GLY A 100 -10.51 13.55 4.91
CA GLY A 100 -9.71 14.68 4.46
C GLY A 100 -8.89 14.39 3.21
N ASN A 101 -9.33 14.91 2.07
CA ASN A 101 -8.71 14.77 0.76
C ASN A 101 -8.44 13.29 0.43
N ALA A 102 -9.50 12.49 0.48
CA ALA A 102 -9.41 11.09 0.13
C ALA A 102 -9.19 10.93 -1.38
N GLU A 103 -8.20 10.11 -1.73
CA GLU A 103 -7.84 9.78 -3.10
C GLU A 103 -7.81 8.27 -3.27
N THR A 104 -8.34 7.78 -4.39
CA THR A 104 -8.34 6.34 -4.70
C THR A 104 -7.80 6.07 -6.09
N ILE A 105 -7.10 4.96 -6.23
CA ILE A 105 -6.86 4.27 -7.49
C ILE A 105 -7.41 2.86 -7.32
N PHE A 106 -8.22 2.44 -8.27
CA PHE A 106 -8.84 1.13 -8.28
C PHE A 106 -8.78 0.52 -9.69
N PHE A 107 -8.49 -0.77 -9.77
CA PHE A 107 -8.38 -1.52 -11.02
C PHE A 107 -9.57 -2.48 -11.17
N PRO A 108 -10.73 -2.01 -11.71
CA PRO A 108 -11.88 -2.88 -11.92
C PRO A 108 -11.57 -3.95 -12.97
N ARG A 109 -12.15 -5.13 -12.74
CA ARG A 109 -12.00 -6.28 -13.64
C ARG A 109 -13.30 -6.58 -14.35
N GLU A 110 -13.18 -7.10 -15.55
CA GLU A 110 -14.27 -7.76 -16.29
C GLU A 110 -14.54 -9.17 -15.73
N GLU A 111 -15.62 -9.80 -16.16
CA GLU A 111 -15.96 -11.16 -15.76
C GLU A 111 -14.89 -12.21 -16.18
N ASP A 112 -14.14 -11.95 -17.24
CA ASP A 112 -13.04 -12.79 -17.69
C ASP A 112 -11.72 -12.59 -16.92
N GLY A 113 -11.71 -11.64 -15.95
CA GLY A 113 -10.57 -11.30 -15.11
C GLY A 113 -9.64 -10.24 -15.70
N SER A 114 -9.86 -9.77 -16.93
CA SER A 114 -9.09 -8.68 -17.53
C SER A 114 -9.37 -7.34 -16.84
N TYR A 115 -8.37 -6.45 -16.81
CA TYR A 115 -8.55 -5.11 -16.24
C TYR A 115 -9.26 -4.19 -17.23
N LEU A 116 -10.36 -3.59 -16.79
CA LEU A 116 -11.13 -2.61 -17.55
C LEU A 116 -10.35 -1.32 -17.77
N GLY A 117 -9.65 -0.88 -16.72
CA GLY A 117 -8.92 0.39 -16.72
C GLY A 117 -8.47 0.78 -15.32
N VAL A 118 -8.08 2.04 -15.20
CA VAL A 118 -7.73 2.68 -13.94
C VAL A 118 -8.83 3.66 -13.55
N ASN A 119 -9.48 3.42 -12.43
CA ASN A 119 -10.41 4.37 -11.83
C ASN A 119 -9.67 5.23 -10.82
N LYS A 120 -9.61 6.55 -11.09
CA LYS A 120 -9.05 7.55 -10.17
C LYS A 120 -10.19 8.37 -9.60
N THR A 121 -10.33 8.40 -8.29
CA THR A 121 -11.40 9.19 -7.64
C THR A 121 -10.82 10.00 -6.49
N GLN A 122 -11.27 11.25 -6.37
CA GLN A 122 -10.99 12.15 -5.26
C GLN A 122 -12.30 12.53 -4.59
N SER A 123 -12.29 12.64 -3.25
CA SER A 123 -13.44 13.00 -2.45
C SER A 123 -13.00 13.60 -1.12
N SER A 124 -13.89 14.28 -0.40
CA SER A 124 -13.57 14.73 0.95
C SER A 124 -13.50 13.55 1.94
N PHE A 125 -14.36 12.54 1.75
CA PHE A 125 -14.47 11.37 2.61
C PHE A 125 -14.75 10.14 1.76
N VAL A 126 -14.16 9.00 2.15
CA VAL A 126 -14.43 7.70 1.53
C VAL A 126 -14.64 6.65 2.60
N LYS A 127 -15.72 5.88 2.48
CA LYS A 127 -15.97 4.69 3.31
C LYS A 127 -15.95 3.45 2.45
N VAL A 128 -15.10 2.50 2.82
CA VAL A 128 -15.01 1.18 2.18
C VAL A 128 -15.59 0.16 3.14
N TYR A 129 -16.68 -0.48 2.76
CA TYR A 129 -17.31 -1.55 3.52
C TYR A 129 -16.80 -2.89 3.02
N LEU A 130 -16.40 -3.75 3.96
CA LEU A 130 -15.87 -5.07 3.64
C LEU A 130 -16.77 -6.15 4.24
N ARG A 131 -16.85 -7.27 3.53
CA ARG A 131 -17.48 -8.51 3.98
C ARG A 131 -16.58 -9.67 3.59
N GLU A 132 -16.24 -10.53 4.54
CA GLU A 132 -15.34 -11.66 4.30
C GLU A 132 -14.02 -11.22 3.62
N GLN A 133 -13.45 -10.09 4.10
CA GLN A 133 -12.21 -9.47 3.59
C GLN A 133 -12.26 -9.00 2.12
N THR A 134 -13.45 -8.99 1.52
CA THR A 134 -13.69 -8.48 0.17
C THR A 134 -14.45 -7.15 0.24
N ILE A 135 -14.18 -6.25 -0.69
CA ILE A 135 -14.91 -4.98 -0.79
C ILE A 135 -16.36 -5.29 -1.20
N ASP A 136 -17.31 -4.95 -0.32
CA ASP A 136 -18.75 -5.05 -0.58
C ASP A 136 -19.24 -3.82 -1.36
N HIS A 137 -18.94 -2.63 -0.84
CA HIS A 137 -19.24 -1.37 -1.54
C HIS A 137 -18.38 -0.20 -1.02
N VAL A 138 -18.31 0.87 -1.81
CA VAL A 138 -17.58 2.08 -1.48
C VAL A 138 -18.52 3.28 -1.55
N VAL A 139 -18.47 4.14 -0.54
CA VAL A 139 -19.26 5.38 -0.47
C VAL A 139 -18.32 6.58 -0.50
N PHE A 140 -18.47 7.41 -1.51
CA PHE A 140 -17.78 8.69 -1.63
C PHE A 140 -18.71 9.81 -1.17
N THR A 141 -18.20 10.75 -0.37
CA THR A 141 -19.02 11.83 0.19
C THR A 141 -18.30 13.17 0.07
N SER A 142 -19.04 14.15 -0.45
CA SER A 142 -18.63 15.55 -0.65
C SER A 142 -17.51 15.75 -1.67
N ALA A 143 -17.70 16.70 -2.58
CA ALA A 143 -16.73 17.13 -3.58
C ALA A 143 -16.10 15.96 -4.37
N THR A 144 -16.91 14.98 -4.75
CA THR A 144 -16.42 13.79 -5.44
C THR A 144 -16.23 14.06 -6.92
N THR A 145 -15.03 13.75 -7.40
CA THR A 145 -14.68 13.74 -8.83
C THR A 145 -13.95 12.44 -9.14
N GLY A 146 -14.24 11.86 -10.32
CA GLY A 146 -13.62 10.60 -10.71
C GLY A 146 -13.45 10.51 -12.22
N VAL A 147 -12.48 9.74 -12.65
CA VAL A 147 -12.22 9.42 -14.06
C VAL A 147 -11.90 7.93 -14.20
N MET A 148 -12.40 7.32 -15.26
CA MET A 148 -12.03 5.98 -15.70
C MET A 148 -11.12 6.09 -16.92
N ILE A 149 -9.90 5.59 -16.83
CA ILE A 149 -8.91 5.59 -17.91
C ILE A 149 -8.79 4.14 -18.40
N PRO A 150 -9.15 3.82 -19.66
CA PRO A 150 -8.97 2.47 -20.20
C PRO A 150 -7.52 2.02 -20.10
N MET A 151 -7.25 0.73 -19.79
CA MET A 151 -5.88 0.21 -19.65
C MET A 151 -4.98 0.53 -20.83
N SER A 152 -5.52 0.50 -22.05
CA SER A 152 -4.77 0.83 -23.28
C SER A 152 -4.31 2.28 -23.39
N LYS A 153 -4.80 3.17 -22.52
CA LYS A 153 -4.48 4.60 -22.50
C LYS A 153 -3.86 5.05 -21.18
N ALA A 154 -3.91 4.20 -20.15
CA ALA A 154 -3.35 4.50 -18.84
C ALA A 154 -1.82 4.57 -18.94
N THR A 155 -1.26 5.65 -18.42
CA THR A 155 0.19 5.82 -18.23
C THR A 155 0.60 5.29 -16.87
N GLU A 156 1.90 5.14 -16.61
CA GLU A 156 2.39 4.75 -15.28
C GLU A 156 2.00 5.76 -14.20
N GLU A 157 1.99 7.06 -14.52
CA GLU A 157 1.55 8.12 -13.59
C GLU A 157 0.06 7.99 -13.22
N ASP A 158 -0.75 7.38 -14.08
CA ASP A 158 -2.16 7.17 -13.81
C ASP A 158 -2.40 6.02 -12.83
N LYS A 159 -1.48 5.10 -12.70
CA LYS A 159 -1.59 3.90 -11.88
C LYS A 159 -1.22 4.10 -10.41
N PHE A 160 -0.56 5.22 -10.07
CA PHE A 160 -0.04 5.44 -8.73
C PHE A 160 -0.43 6.80 -8.16
N LEU A 161 -0.79 6.81 -6.88
CA LEU A 161 -0.91 8.06 -6.11
C LEU A 161 0.48 8.62 -5.79
N PRO A 162 0.63 9.95 -5.64
CA PRO A 162 1.91 10.57 -5.28
C PRO A 162 2.51 10.06 -3.96
N THR A 163 1.68 9.52 -3.08
CA THR A 163 2.07 8.94 -1.80
C THR A 163 2.31 7.44 -1.88
N PHE A 164 2.21 6.83 -3.06
CA PHE A 164 2.40 5.40 -3.24
C PHE A 164 3.79 4.95 -2.79
N PHE A 165 3.82 3.89 -2.01
CA PHE A 165 5.04 3.26 -1.52
C PHE A 165 4.77 1.80 -1.17
N TRP A 166 5.35 0.87 -1.92
CA TRP A 166 5.21 -0.56 -1.67
C TRP A 166 6.48 -1.13 -1.05
N ALA A 167 6.39 -1.59 0.19
CA ALA A 167 7.53 -2.02 1.01
C ALA A 167 7.52 -3.54 1.30
N SER A 168 7.11 -4.37 0.33
CA SER A 168 7.01 -5.83 0.53
C SER A 168 8.35 -6.49 0.90
N ALA A 169 9.47 -5.99 0.34
CA ALA A 169 10.81 -6.49 0.65
C ALA A 169 11.23 -6.27 2.12
N GLU A 170 10.61 -5.32 2.80
CA GLU A 170 10.87 -5.00 4.20
C GLU A 170 9.94 -5.72 5.17
N ARG A 171 8.99 -6.50 4.65
CA ARG A 171 7.99 -7.19 5.44
C ARG A 171 8.61 -8.33 6.23
N PRO A 172 8.49 -8.35 7.57
CA PRO A 172 8.88 -9.51 8.37
C PRO A 172 7.98 -10.71 8.05
N LEU A 173 8.58 -11.83 7.64
CA LEU A 173 7.85 -13.06 7.31
C LEU A 173 7.66 -13.98 8.53
N LYS A 174 8.51 -13.83 9.55
CA LYS A 174 8.46 -14.57 10.80
C LYS A 174 8.94 -13.71 11.97
N PRO A 175 8.59 -14.02 13.21
CA PRO A 175 8.94 -13.21 14.39
C PRO A 175 10.44 -12.89 14.54
N GLY A 176 11.34 -13.74 14.06
CA GLY A 176 12.80 -13.53 14.11
C GLY A 176 13.34 -12.51 13.11
N ASP A 177 12.62 -12.23 12.04
CA ASP A 177 13.07 -11.33 10.97
C ASP A 177 13.10 -9.86 11.40
N VAL A 178 12.47 -9.54 12.51
CA VAL A 178 12.41 -8.19 13.12
C VAL A 178 13.80 -7.60 13.40
N PHE A 179 14.79 -8.45 13.63
CA PHE A 179 16.14 -8.04 13.99
C PHE A 179 17.10 -7.92 12.78
N LEU A 180 16.66 -8.26 11.58
CA LEU A 180 17.55 -8.45 10.44
C LEU A 180 17.72 -7.21 9.54
N ASN A 181 16.94 -6.14 9.69
CA ASN A 181 17.08 -4.97 8.82
C ASN A 181 16.96 -3.64 9.59
N PRO A 182 18.10 -3.05 10.00
CA PRO A 182 18.13 -1.79 10.75
C PRO A 182 18.09 -0.53 9.87
N GLU A 183 18.33 -0.62 8.57
CA GLU A 183 18.41 0.56 7.70
C GLU A 183 17.08 0.85 7.00
N ARG A 184 16.70 2.10 7.09
CA ARG A 184 15.42 2.63 6.60
C ARG A 184 15.57 3.06 5.15
N THR A 185 14.88 2.41 4.24
CA THR A 185 14.73 2.93 2.88
C THR A 185 13.83 4.18 2.91
N PRO A 186 14.29 5.32 2.39
CA PRO A 186 13.41 6.49 2.21
C PRO A 186 12.21 6.09 1.34
N ARG A 187 11.04 6.69 1.58
CA ARG A 187 9.88 6.50 0.69
C ARG A 187 10.25 6.96 -0.73
N PRO A 188 10.24 6.09 -1.74
CA PRO A 188 10.41 6.54 -3.12
C PRO A 188 9.20 7.41 -3.50
N ASN A 189 9.42 8.49 -4.23
CA ASN A 189 8.35 9.19 -4.91
C ASN A 189 7.98 8.41 -6.18
N ALA A 190 6.83 8.69 -6.79
CA ALA A 190 6.34 7.99 -7.98
C ALA A 190 7.37 7.94 -9.15
N GLN A 191 8.29 8.90 -9.21
CA GLN A 191 9.37 8.94 -10.21
C GLN A 191 10.45 7.87 -10.02
N ALA A 192 10.56 7.25 -8.83
CA ALA A 192 11.55 6.19 -8.58
C ALA A 192 11.09 4.82 -9.10
N ILE A 193 9.80 4.66 -9.43
CA ILE A 193 9.25 3.39 -9.93
C ILE A 193 9.73 3.11 -11.35
N SER A 194 9.89 4.14 -12.19
CA SER A 194 10.43 4.00 -13.55
C SER A 194 11.89 3.53 -13.60
N ALA A 195 12.65 3.69 -12.52
CA ALA A 195 14.04 3.24 -12.45
C ALA A 195 14.19 1.76 -12.08
N VAL A 196 13.16 1.15 -11.49
CA VAL A 196 13.18 -0.29 -11.12
C VAL A 196 12.90 -1.17 -12.34
N GLU A 197 12.09 -0.69 -13.31
CA GLU A 197 11.82 -1.42 -14.55
C GLU A 197 13.04 -1.53 -15.48
N GLU A 198 14.05 -0.66 -15.37
CA GLU A 198 15.28 -0.76 -16.17
C GLU A 198 16.26 -1.80 -15.66
N THR A 199 16.17 -2.24 -14.42
CA THR A 199 17.08 -3.23 -13.83
C THR A 199 16.61 -4.67 -13.95
N ASP A 200 15.34 -4.92 -14.27
CA ASP A 200 14.77 -6.27 -14.41
C ASP A 200 14.74 -6.77 -15.87
N LYS A 201 15.33 -6.03 -16.80
CA LYS A 201 15.53 -6.56 -18.17
C LYS A 201 16.58 -7.64 -18.16
N ASP A 202 16.17 -8.83 -18.60
CA ASP A 202 16.95 -10.05 -18.74
C ASP A 202 18.38 -9.74 -19.30
N PRO A 203 19.45 -10.19 -18.64
CA PRO A 203 20.82 -10.02 -19.12
C PRO A 203 21.06 -10.53 -20.56
N ALA A 204 20.17 -11.38 -21.10
CA ALA A 204 20.21 -11.86 -22.47
C ALA A 204 19.90 -10.78 -23.53
N GLU A 205 19.11 -9.75 -23.22
CA GLU A 205 18.80 -8.66 -24.15
C GLU A 205 19.91 -7.61 -24.27
N GLN A 206 20.76 -7.46 -23.26
CA GLN A 206 21.88 -6.51 -23.29
C GLN A 206 23.04 -6.96 -24.21
N LEU A 207 23.13 -8.26 -24.52
CA LEU A 207 24.16 -8.80 -25.42
C LEU A 207 23.86 -8.60 -26.90
N HIS A 208 22.63 -8.26 -27.27
CA HIS A 208 22.25 -8.09 -28.69
C HIS A 208 22.51 -6.68 -29.24
N ASN A 209 22.59 -5.67 -28.38
CA ASN A 209 22.79 -4.27 -28.78
C ASN A 209 24.24 -3.78 -28.82
N ASN A 210 25.20 -4.62 -28.41
CA ASN A 210 26.63 -4.27 -28.40
C ASN A 210 27.44 -4.86 -29.54
N LYS A 211 26.80 -5.29 -30.62
CA LYS A 211 27.50 -5.74 -31.82
C LYS A 211 27.32 -4.69 -32.93
N ILE A 212 28.33 -3.90 -33.14
CA ILE A 212 28.73 -3.20 -34.35
C ILE A 212 29.48 -1.91 -33.94
N LEU A 213 30.81 -2.01 -33.92
CA LEU A 213 31.74 -1.04 -34.49
C LEU A 213 33.13 -1.66 -34.45
N LEU A 214 33.44 -2.46 -35.49
CA LEU A 214 34.82 -2.73 -35.84
C LEU A 214 35.32 -1.62 -36.77
N PRO A 215 36.50 -1.06 -36.52
CA PRO A 215 37.07 -0.07 -37.43
C PRO A 215 37.53 -0.73 -38.74
N ASN A 216 37.14 -0.14 -39.85
CA ASN A 216 37.57 -0.52 -41.16
C ASN A 216 39.04 -0.11 -41.37
N THR A 217 39.94 -1.06 -41.40
CA THR A 217 41.34 -0.88 -41.92
C THR A 217 41.36 -1.43 -43.33
N ASN A 218 41.22 -0.57 -44.28
CA ASN A 218 41.67 -0.82 -45.63
C ASN A 218 42.96 -0.06 -45.89
N LYS A 219 43.92 -0.83 -46.22
CA LYS A 219 44.96 -0.48 -47.13
C LYS A 219 44.90 -1.39 -48.34
#